data_c007294f6ed0696e728429aea3baa674
#
_entry.id   c007294f6ed0696e728429aea3baa674
#
_cell.length_a   1.000
_cell.length_b   1.000
_cell.length_c   1.000
_cell.angle_alpha   90.00
_cell.angle_beta   90.00
_cell.angle_gamma   90.00
#
_symmetry.space_group_name_H-M   'P 1'
#
loop_
_entity.id
_entity.type
_entity.pdbx_description
1 polymer ?
#
loop_
_entity_poly.entity_id
_entity_poly.type
_entity_poly.pdbx_seq_one_letter_code
_entity_poly.pdbx_strand_id
1 'polypeptide(L)'
;MKQDADLDALVRQRIRGLRTSLGWSLDEMAARSYLSPSTLSRIETGHRRIALDQLTPIARALGTTLDQLVESDDDADVVIRPLRDEARGMTTWLLSRAGAPRGMTIAKLRVTRKVPARLRVHPGRDWFTVLSGTIVLRLGERTILVRAGEAAEFSTMEPHAFGVQEEAAEMLCILDHDGTRTHLGPGGPFPETIRAKEPRRTG
;
A
#
# COMPACT_ATOMS: atom_id res chain seq x y z
N MET A 1 -4.49 -29.87 -3.14
CA MET A 1 -4.69 -30.25 -4.57
C MET A 1 -5.54 -29.25 -5.36
N LYS A 2 -6.75 -28.81 -4.92
CA LYS A 2 -7.53 -27.82 -5.68
C LYS A 2 -6.89 -26.42 -5.60
N GLN A 3 -6.43 -26.03 -4.44
CA GLN A 3 -5.75 -24.74 -4.17
C GLN A 3 -4.44 -24.58 -4.95
N ASP A 4 -3.66 -25.64 -5.13
CA ASP A 4 -2.41 -25.58 -5.90
C ASP A 4 -2.66 -25.41 -7.41
N ALA A 5 -3.76 -26.00 -7.93
CA ALA A 5 -4.16 -25.85 -9.33
C ALA A 5 -4.65 -24.42 -9.62
N ASP A 6 -5.36 -23.81 -8.67
CA ASP A 6 -5.86 -22.43 -8.77
C ASP A 6 -4.70 -21.43 -8.76
N LEU A 7 -3.71 -21.62 -7.87
CA LEU A 7 -2.50 -20.79 -7.82
C LEU A 7 -1.68 -20.89 -9.12
N ASP A 8 -1.49 -22.10 -9.62
CA ASP A 8 -0.74 -22.36 -10.85
C ASP A 8 -1.40 -21.68 -12.07
N ALA A 9 -2.75 -21.69 -12.13
CA ALA A 9 -3.52 -20.99 -13.15
C ALA A 9 -3.38 -19.46 -13.05
N LEU A 10 -3.45 -18.92 -11.84
CA LEU A 10 -3.29 -17.50 -11.57
C LEU A 10 -1.89 -17.00 -12.00
N VAL A 11 -0.84 -17.71 -11.61
CA VAL A 11 0.54 -17.36 -11.98
C VAL A 11 0.74 -17.35 -13.49
N ARG A 12 0.21 -18.35 -14.22
CA ARG A 12 0.27 -18.39 -15.69
C ARG A 12 -0.47 -17.21 -16.32
N GLN A 13 -1.65 -16.89 -15.83
CA GLN A 13 -2.43 -15.76 -16.31
C GLN A 13 -1.66 -14.43 -16.13
N ARG A 14 -1.03 -14.24 -14.97
CA ARG A 14 -0.21 -13.05 -14.68
C ARG A 14 1.01 -12.95 -15.58
N ILE A 15 1.75 -14.05 -15.74
CA ILE A 15 2.90 -14.11 -16.64
C ILE A 15 2.49 -13.72 -18.07
N ARG A 16 1.44 -14.34 -18.61
CA ARG A 16 0.91 -14.02 -19.93
C ARG A 16 0.41 -12.59 -20.03
N GLY A 17 -0.33 -12.11 -19.02
CA GLY A 17 -0.85 -10.75 -18.96
C GLY A 17 0.27 -9.72 -18.99
N LEU A 18 1.30 -9.87 -18.15
CA LEU A 18 2.46 -8.99 -18.12
C LEU A 18 3.24 -9.01 -19.42
N ARG A 19 3.51 -10.20 -19.99
CA ARG A 19 4.19 -10.32 -21.29
C ARG A 19 3.43 -9.58 -22.40
N THR A 20 2.12 -9.80 -22.48
CA THR A 20 1.30 -9.16 -23.52
C THR A 20 1.16 -7.65 -23.31
N SER A 21 1.08 -7.17 -22.07
CA SER A 21 1.06 -5.74 -21.76
C SER A 21 2.35 -5.03 -22.14
N LEU A 22 3.49 -5.73 -22.08
CA LEU A 22 4.77 -5.25 -22.56
C LEU A 22 4.93 -5.35 -24.09
N GLY A 23 3.95 -5.90 -24.81
CA GLY A 23 3.98 -6.11 -26.26
C GLY A 23 4.93 -7.22 -26.69
N TRP A 24 5.39 -8.08 -25.80
CA TRP A 24 6.41 -9.09 -26.10
C TRP A 24 5.84 -10.35 -26.73
N SER A 25 6.52 -10.84 -27.76
CA SER A 25 6.37 -12.19 -28.27
C SER A 25 6.91 -13.22 -27.27
N LEU A 26 6.62 -14.51 -27.50
CA LEU A 26 7.23 -15.59 -26.72
C LEU A 26 8.76 -15.64 -26.92
N ASP A 27 9.24 -15.33 -28.12
CA ASP A 27 10.68 -15.32 -28.43
C ASP A 27 11.41 -14.20 -27.68
N GLU A 28 10.82 -13.00 -27.62
CA GLU A 28 11.39 -11.88 -26.87
C GLU A 28 11.44 -12.17 -25.37
N MET A 29 10.39 -12.77 -24.82
CA MET A 29 10.38 -13.18 -23.42
C MET A 29 11.38 -14.31 -23.14
N ALA A 30 11.51 -15.26 -24.06
CA ALA A 30 12.47 -16.36 -23.99
C ALA A 30 13.90 -15.82 -23.88
N ALA A 31 14.26 -14.90 -24.76
CA ALA A 31 15.58 -14.27 -24.75
C ALA A 31 15.90 -13.57 -23.41
N ARG A 32 14.89 -12.94 -22.77
CA ARG A 32 15.07 -12.20 -21.50
C ARG A 32 15.05 -13.09 -20.26
N SER A 33 14.34 -14.23 -20.33
CA SER A 33 14.20 -15.16 -19.20
C SER A 33 15.13 -16.36 -19.28
N TYR A 34 15.94 -16.46 -20.34
CA TYR A 34 16.82 -17.61 -20.61
C TYR A 34 16.08 -18.95 -20.69
N LEU A 35 14.82 -18.93 -21.11
CA LEU A 35 14.01 -20.11 -21.35
C LEU A 35 13.75 -20.27 -22.85
N SER A 36 13.35 -21.48 -23.27
CA SER A 36 12.95 -21.67 -24.67
C SER A 36 11.53 -21.16 -24.91
N PRO A 37 11.20 -20.62 -26.11
CA PRO A 37 9.83 -20.18 -26.43
C PRO A 37 8.81 -21.32 -26.26
N SER A 38 9.20 -22.58 -26.58
CA SER A 38 8.33 -23.75 -26.38
C SER A 38 8.05 -24.03 -24.90
N THR A 39 9.03 -23.80 -24.01
CA THR A 39 8.85 -23.92 -22.57
C THR A 39 7.87 -22.87 -22.08
N LEU A 40 8.05 -21.61 -22.45
CA LEU A 40 7.15 -20.51 -22.08
C LEU A 40 5.72 -20.74 -22.59
N SER A 41 5.57 -21.15 -23.85
CA SER A 41 4.26 -21.48 -24.42
C SER A 41 3.55 -22.56 -23.60
N ARG A 42 4.25 -23.64 -23.24
CA ARG A 42 3.68 -24.74 -22.42
C ARG A 42 3.35 -24.28 -21.00
N ILE A 43 4.14 -23.37 -20.42
CA ILE A 43 3.84 -22.76 -19.13
C ILE A 43 2.55 -21.92 -19.24
N GLU A 44 2.48 -20.98 -20.17
CA GLU A 44 1.32 -20.11 -20.33
C GLU A 44 0.02 -20.84 -20.67
N THR A 45 0.12 -21.96 -21.39
CA THR A 45 -1.03 -22.79 -21.78
C THR A 45 -1.40 -23.87 -20.77
N GLY A 46 -0.61 -24.01 -19.70
CA GLY A 46 -0.88 -24.99 -18.64
C GLY A 46 -0.43 -26.42 -18.95
N HIS A 47 0.22 -26.64 -20.07
CA HIS A 47 0.76 -27.97 -20.44
C HIS A 47 2.06 -28.32 -19.71
N ARG A 48 2.59 -27.43 -18.89
CA ARG A 48 3.77 -27.64 -18.06
C ARG A 48 3.64 -26.86 -16.75
N ARG A 49 3.97 -27.51 -15.63
CA ARG A 49 4.12 -26.85 -14.35
C ARG A 49 5.33 -25.92 -14.37
N ILE A 50 5.24 -24.82 -13.64
CA ILE A 50 6.34 -23.88 -13.50
C ILE A 50 7.23 -24.37 -12.36
N ALA A 51 8.48 -24.63 -12.66
CA ALA A 51 9.47 -24.92 -11.63
C ALA A 51 9.97 -23.61 -10.98
N LEU A 52 10.36 -23.66 -9.72
CA LEU A 52 10.79 -22.47 -8.97
C LEU A 52 12.02 -21.80 -9.60
N ASP A 53 12.94 -22.57 -10.14
CA ASP A 53 14.12 -22.10 -10.88
C ASP A 53 13.76 -21.34 -12.18
N GLN A 54 12.59 -21.62 -12.75
CA GLN A 54 12.07 -20.91 -13.93
C GLN A 54 11.29 -19.64 -13.55
N LEU A 55 10.63 -19.64 -12.40
CA LEU A 55 9.81 -18.52 -11.97
C LEU A 55 10.64 -17.26 -11.67
N THR A 56 11.83 -17.43 -11.09
CA THR A 56 12.74 -16.33 -10.78
C THR A 56 13.21 -15.55 -12.02
N PRO A 57 13.76 -16.18 -13.08
CA PRO A 57 14.14 -15.45 -14.29
C PRO A 57 12.93 -14.87 -15.04
N ILE A 58 11.77 -15.52 -15.01
CA ILE A 58 10.52 -14.99 -15.55
C ILE A 58 10.12 -13.69 -14.85
N ALA A 59 10.05 -13.69 -13.51
CA ALA A 59 9.70 -12.53 -12.72
C ALA A 59 10.66 -11.35 -13.00
N ARG A 60 11.96 -11.63 -13.00
CA ARG A 60 13.00 -10.63 -13.32
C ARG A 60 12.83 -10.05 -14.72
N ALA A 61 12.61 -10.89 -15.73
CA ALA A 61 12.40 -10.45 -17.10
C ALA A 61 11.17 -9.52 -17.21
N LEU A 62 10.08 -9.88 -16.53
CA LEU A 62 8.83 -9.11 -16.53
C LEU A 62 8.86 -7.85 -15.63
N GLY A 63 9.95 -7.60 -14.90
CA GLY A 63 10.07 -6.46 -13.98
C GLY A 63 9.16 -6.56 -12.75
N THR A 64 8.80 -7.78 -12.34
CA THR A 64 7.94 -8.07 -11.18
C THR A 64 8.67 -8.89 -10.12
N THR A 65 8.03 -9.15 -8.98
CA THR A 65 8.55 -10.01 -7.92
C THR A 65 7.83 -11.37 -7.90
N LEU A 66 8.44 -12.36 -7.25
CA LEU A 66 7.79 -13.66 -7.03
C LEU A 66 6.49 -13.50 -6.25
N ASP A 67 6.51 -12.67 -5.19
CA ASP A 67 5.34 -12.42 -4.35
C ASP A 67 4.19 -11.86 -5.19
N GLN A 68 4.45 -10.89 -6.07
CA GLN A 68 3.45 -10.32 -6.96
C GLN A 68 2.87 -11.33 -7.96
N LEU A 69 3.66 -12.35 -8.35
CA LEU A 69 3.16 -13.41 -9.23
C LEU A 69 2.29 -14.44 -8.49
N VAL A 70 2.58 -14.72 -7.21
CA VAL A 70 1.91 -15.78 -6.44
C VAL A 70 0.85 -15.27 -5.46
N GLU A 71 0.83 -13.95 -5.18
CA GLU A 71 -0.15 -13.36 -4.27
C GLU A 71 -1.57 -13.64 -4.78
N SER A 72 -2.36 -14.40 -4.03
CA SER A 72 -3.77 -14.57 -4.36
C SER A 72 -4.51 -13.30 -3.96
N ASP A 73 -5.06 -12.59 -4.93
CA ASP A 73 -6.17 -11.68 -4.65
C ASP A 73 -7.37 -12.57 -4.30
N ASP A 74 -7.44 -13.02 -3.04
CA ASP A 74 -8.69 -13.59 -2.54
C ASP A 74 -9.78 -12.57 -2.85
N ASP A 75 -10.88 -13.04 -3.41
CA ASP A 75 -12.11 -12.44 -3.92
C ASP A 75 -12.64 -11.22 -3.10
N ALA A 76 -11.70 -10.38 -2.68
CA ALA A 76 -11.93 -9.23 -1.87
C ALA A 76 -12.57 -8.16 -2.75
N ASP A 77 -13.78 -7.76 -2.39
CA ASP A 77 -14.43 -6.57 -2.94
C ASP A 77 -13.38 -5.47 -3.17
N VAL A 78 -13.11 -5.09 -4.42
CA VAL A 78 -12.13 -4.06 -4.77
C VAL A 78 -12.45 -2.70 -4.14
N VAL A 79 -13.70 -2.52 -3.71
CA VAL A 79 -14.15 -1.30 -3.03
C VAL A 79 -13.84 -1.40 -1.55
N ILE A 80 -13.05 -0.45 -1.06
CA ILE A 80 -12.77 -0.30 0.37
C ILE A 80 -13.86 0.60 0.97
N ARG A 81 -14.61 0.09 1.96
CA ARG A 81 -15.59 0.85 2.75
C ARG A 81 -14.99 1.13 4.13
N PRO A 82 -14.29 2.26 4.29
CA PRO A 82 -13.54 2.53 5.51
C PRO A 82 -14.49 2.77 6.68
N LEU A 83 -14.16 2.19 7.82
CA LEU A 83 -14.80 2.55 9.08
C LEU A 83 -14.27 3.92 9.52
N ARG A 84 -15.17 4.73 10.08
CA ARG A 84 -14.83 6.00 10.72
C ARG A 84 -14.32 5.71 12.13
N ASP A 85 -13.13 6.21 12.42
CA ASP A 85 -12.58 6.24 13.78
C ASP A 85 -12.33 7.71 14.19
N GLU A 86 -12.72 8.07 15.39
CA GLU A 86 -12.61 9.43 15.89
C GLU A 86 -11.90 9.46 17.24
N ALA A 87 -10.75 10.10 17.27
CA ALA A 87 -9.95 10.22 18.48
C ALA A 87 -9.18 11.54 18.51
N ARG A 88 -9.15 12.18 19.69
CA ARG A 88 -8.28 13.34 20.00
C ARG A 88 -8.28 14.46 18.96
N GLY A 89 -9.46 14.83 18.45
CA GLY A 89 -9.61 15.89 17.46
C GLY A 89 -9.10 15.52 16.06
N MET A 90 -9.14 14.23 15.75
CA MET A 90 -8.95 13.70 14.40
C MET A 90 -10.01 12.64 14.11
N THR A 91 -10.57 12.68 12.92
CA THR A 91 -11.37 11.58 12.36
C THR A 91 -10.58 10.93 11.25
N THR A 92 -10.46 9.61 11.28
CA THR A 92 -9.69 8.84 10.31
C THR A 92 -10.57 7.83 9.57
N TRP A 93 -10.27 7.70 8.30
CA TRP A 93 -10.78 6.64 7.42
C TRP A 93 -9.59 5.94 6.77
N LEU A 94 -9.38 4.66 7.08
CA LEU A 94 -8.34 3.85 6.44
C LEU A 94 -8.79 3.47 5.03
N LEU A 95 -8.05 3.89 4.02
CA LEU A 95 -8.32 3.67 2.60
C LEU A 95 -7.44 2.58 1.98
N SER A 96 -6.58 1.95 2.78
CA SER A 96 -5.82 0.76 2.40
C SER A 96 -6.23 -0.42 3.30
N ARG A 97 -6.06 -1.63 2.81
CA ARG A 97 -6.27 -2.84 3.60
C ARG A 97 -5.10 -3.07 4.56
N ALA A 98 -5.38 -3.75 5.67
CA ALA A 98 -4.33 -4.23 6.56
C ALA A 98 -3.46 -5.25 5.79
N GLY A 99 -2.13 -5.11 5.87
CA GLY A 99 -1.21 -5.98 5.13
C GLY A 99 -1.03 -5.62 3.66
N ALA A 100 -1.43 -4.41 3.24
CA ALA A 100 -1.19 -3.94 1.87
C ALA A 100 0.28 -4.14 1.46
N PRO A 101 0.54 -4.59 0.21
CA PRO A 101 1.88 -4.78 -0.31
C PRO A 101 2.71 -3.50 -0.12
N ARG A 102 3.98 -3.66 0.29
CA ARG A 102 4.92 -2.57 0.59
C ARG A 102 4.73 -1.85 1.93
N GLY A 103 3.86 -2.33 2.83
CA GLY A 103 3.71 -1.77 4.19
C GLY A 103 3.24 -0.31 4.23
N MET A 104 2.62 0.19 3.15
CA MET A 104 2.10 1.55 3.11
C MET A 104 0.63 1.61 3.53
N THR A 105 0.30 2.58 4.36
CA THR A 105 -1.07 2.88 4.78
C THR A 105 -1.55 4.16 4.11
N ILE A 106 -2.70 4.10 3.46
CA ILE A 106 -3.38 5.26 2.91
C ILE A 106 -4.55 5.59 3.84
N ALA A 107 -4.62 6.82 4.31
CA ALA A 107 -5.68 7.29 5.19
C ALA A 107 -6.18 8.68 4.80
N LYS A 108 -7.50 8.87 4.89
CA LYS A 108 -8.11 10.20 4.91
C LYS A 108 -8.25 10.64 6.36
N LEU A 109 -7.81 11.86 6.66
CA LEU A 109 -7.91 12.47 7.98
C LEU A 109 -8.73 13.74 7.90
N ARG A 110 -9.66 13.94 8.87
CA ARG A 110 -10.23 15.24 9.19
C ARG A 110 -9.61 15.69 10.50
N VAL A 111 -8.91 16.79 10.47
CA VAL A 111 -8.17 17.35 11.60
C VAL A 111 -8.91 18.54 12.14
N THR A 112 -9.24 18.50 13.42
CA THR A 112 -9.89 19.61 14.16
C THR A 112 -9.04 20.11 15.32
N ARG A 113 -7.97 19.35 15.66
CA ARG A 113 -7.08 19.73 16.75
C ARG A 113 -6.03 20.74 16.30
N LYS A 114 -5.64 21.63 17.22
CA LYS A 114 -4.46 22.48 17.03
C LYS A 114 -3.17 21.65 16.98
N VAL A 115 -2.12 22.21 16.41
CA VAL A 115 -0.81 21.57 16.37
C VAL A 115 -0.34 21.24 17.79
N PRO A 116 -0.01 19.98 18.11
CA PRO A 116 0.49 19.64 19.44
C PRO A 116 1.86 20.25 19.70
N ALA A 117 2.11 20.61 20.96
CA ALA A 117 3.41 21.15 21.37
C ALA A 117 4.54 20.12 21.22
N ARG A 118 4.22 18.84 21.49
CA ARG A 118 5.19 17.75 21.37
C ARG A 118 5.33 17.31 19.91
N LEU A 119 6.52 17.48 19.35
CA LEU A 119 6.89 16.96 18.05
C LEU A 119 7.25 15.47 18.14
N ARG A 120 7.08 14.75 17.05
CA ARG A 120 7.42 13.34 16.91
C ARG A 120 8.59 13.17 15.94
N VAL A 121 9.34 12.10 16.14
CA VAL A 121 10.43 11.68 15.24
C VAL A 121 10.29 10.18 15.05
N HIS A 122 10.41 9.72 13.81
CA HIS A 122 10.47 8.30 13.47
C HIS A 122 11.23 8.11 12.14
N PRO A 123 11.74 6.90 11.84
CA PRO A 123 12.30 6.61 10.53
C PRO A 123 11.26 6.76 9.42
N GLY A 124 11.71 7.12 8.21
CA GLY A 124 10.89 7.12 7.00
C GLY A 124 10.60 8.49 6.44
N ARG A 125 9.54 8.56 5.67
CA ARG A 125 9.03 9.79 5.03
C ARG A 125 7.50 9.80 5.11
N ASP A 126 6.95 10.93 5.47
CA ASP A 126 5.51 11.18 5.39
C ASP A 126 5.20 11.99 4.13
N TRP A 127 4.09 11.64 3.52
CA TRP A 127 3.49 12.38 2.42
C TRP A 127 2.02 12.64 2.71
N PHE A 128 1.55 13.86 2.47
CA PHE A 128 0.13 14.15 2.48
C PHE A 128 -0.24 15.25 1.49
N THR A 129 -1.51 15.28 1.07
CA THR A 129 -2.11 16.38 0.33
C THR A 129 -3.36 16.89 1.06
N VAL A 130 -3.59 18.18 1.03
CA VAL A 130 -4.75 18.79 1.67
C VAL A 130 -5.92 18.84 0.69
N LEU A 131 -7.03 18.26 1.10
CA LEU A 131 -8.26 18.19 0.31
C LEU A 131 -9.15 19.41 0.54
N SER A 132 -9.19 19.91 1.79
CA SER A 132 -9.94 21.12 2.16
C SER A 132 -9.34 21.77 3.42
N GLY A 133 -9.49 23.08 3.55
CA GLY A 133 -8.94 23.85 4.66
C GLY A 133 -7.43 24.07 4.55
N THR A 134 -6.76 24.22 5.69
CA THR A 134 -5.32 24.47 5.79
C THR A 134 -4.73 23.65 6.93
N ILE A 135 -3.73 22.83 6.63
CA ILE A 135 -2.92 22.13 7.62
C ILE A 135 -1.72 22.99 8.00
N VAL A 136 -1.50 23.13 9.30
CA VAL A 136 -0.26 23.70 9.86
C VAL A 136 0.69 22.55 10.13
N LEU A 137 1.78 22.48 9.38
CA LEU A 137 2.87 21.55 9.60
C LEU A 137 4.00 22.26 10.37
N ARG A 138 4.34 21.75 11.55
CA ARG A 138 5.60 22.09 12.22
C ARG A 138 6.65 21.07 11.84
N LEU A 139 7.78 21.54 11.32
CA LEU A 139 8.89 20.71 10.89
C LEU A 139 10.18 21.35 11.43
N GLY A 140 10.76 20.75 12.48
CA GLY A 140 11.78 21.38 13.29
C GLY A 140 11.29 22.71 13.87
N GLU A 141 12.00 23.78 13.56
CA GLU A 141 11.63 25.14 13.97
C GLU A 141 10.70 25.85 12.99
N ARG A 142 10.48 25.26 11.80
CA ARG A 142 9.67 25.85 10.74
C ARG A 142 8.19 25.58 10.99
N THR A 143 7.35 26.59 10.71
CA THR A 143 5.91 26.44 10.62
C THR A 143 5.48 26.68 9.18
N ILE A 144 4.87 25.67 8.57
CA ILE A 144 4.52 25.64 7.16
C ILE A 144 3.00 25.51 7.06
N LEU A 145 2.38 26.37 6.26
CA LEU A 145 0.96 26.28 5.94
C LEU A 145 0.80 25.52 4.63
N VAL A 146 0.09 24.39 4.67
CA VAL A 146 -0.24 23.61 3.48
C VAL A 146 -1.73 23.77 3.24
N ARG A 147 -2.10 24.39 2.13
CA ARG A 147 -3.47 24.75 1.77
C ARG A 147 -4.12 23.67 0.89
N ALA A 148 -5.44 23.73 0.76
CA ALA A 148 -6.17 22.88 -0.15
C ALA A 148 -5.54 22.87 -1.57
N GLY A 149 -5.33 21.66 -2.12
CA GLY A 149 -4.64 21.42 -3.41
C GLY A 149 -3.13 21.34 -3.32
N GLU A 150 -2.52 21.71 -2.19
CA GLU A 150 -1.08 21.57 -1.97
C GLU A 150 -0.75 20.22 -1.32
N ALA A 151 0.50 19.79 -1.47
CA ALA A 151 1.04 18.59 -0.84
C ALA A 151 2.34 18.89 -0.10
N ALA A 152 2.66 18.04 0.87
CA ALA A 152 3.93 18.09 1.60
C ALA A 152 4.54 16.68 1.64
N GLU A 153 5.86 16.64 1.44
CA GLU A 153 6.69 15.45 1.62
C GLU A 153 7.93 15.84 2.42
N PHE A 154 8.23 15.09 3.47
CA PHE A 154 9.35 15.41 4.34
C PHE A 154 9.93 14.16 5.01
N SER A 155 11.19 14.26 5.44
CA SER A 155 11.82 13.22 6.26
C SER A 155 11.26 13.30 7.68
N THR A 156 10.77 12.18 8.18
CA THR A 156 10.23 12.06 9.55
C THR A 156 11.31 11.92 10.62
N MET A 157 12.59 11.87 10.21
CA MET A 157 13.73 12.06 11.11
C MET A 157 13.86 13.51 11.59
N GLU A 158 13.22 14.47 10.92
CA GLU A 158 13.06 15.82 11.43
C GLU A 158 11.86 15.88 12.38
N PRO A 159 11.98 16.47 13.58
CA PRO A 159 10.88 16.59 14.51
C PRO A 159 9.67 17.28 13.87
N HIS A 160 8.50 16.65 13.92
CA HIS A 160 7.33 17.13 13.22
C HIS A 160 6.03 16.95 14.00
N ALA A 161 5.04 17.78 13.67
CA ALA A 161 3.65 17.66 14.09
C ALA A 161 2.75 18.42 13.11
N PHE A 162 1.50 18.02 13.01
CA PHE A 162 0.50 18.73 12.21
C PHE A 162 -0.80 18.94 12.97
N GLY A 163 -1.53 19.95 12.56
CA GLY A 163 -2.83 20.33 13.12
C GLY A 163 -3.45 21.43 12.28
N VAL A 164 -4.41 22.15 12.88
CA VAL A 164 -5.06 23.31 12.28
C VAL A 164 -4.89 24.54 13.18
N GLN A 165 -5.15 25.74 12.65
CA GLN A 165 -5.21 26.96 13.46
C GLN A 165 -6.58 27.10 14.11
N GLU A 166 -7.62 27.18 13.33
CA GLU A 166 -9.00 27.43 13.78
C GLU A 166 -9.98 26.47 13.12
N GLU A 167 -10.03 26.44 11.79
CA GLU A 167 -10.99 25.65 11.04
C GLU A 167 -10.49 24.22 10.78
N ALA A 168 -11.43 23.27 10.72
CA ALA A 168 -11.13 21.90 10.37
C ALA A 168 -10.55 21.80 8.95
N ALA A 169 -9.58 20.90 8.78
CA ALA A 169 -9.00 20.59 7.47
C ALA A 169 -9.13 19.10 7.18
N GLU A 170 -9.22 18.75 5.91
CA GLU A 170 -9.17 17.35 5.44
C GLU A 170 -7.91 17.13 4.62
N MET A 171 -7.27 16.00 4.84
CA MET A 171 -6.07 15.60 4.11
C MET A 171 -6.10 14.11 3.79
N LEU A 172 -5.43 13.73 2.71
CA LEU A 172 -5.07 12.37 2.37
C LEU A 172 -3.59 12.18 2.70
N CYS A 173 -3.26 11.15 3.45
CA CYS A 173 -1.87 10.83 3.77
C CYS A 173 -1.49 9.41 3.32
N ILE A 174 -0.22 9.26 2.96
CA ILE A 174 0.44 7.99 2.68
C ILE A 174 1.55 7.86 3.72
N LEU A 175 1.45 6.84 4.56
CA LEU A 175 2.34 6.56 5.67
C LEU A 175 3.01 5.21 5.46
N ASP A 176 4.29 5.12 5.76
CA ASP A 176 4.99 3.85 5.89
C ASP A 176 4.59 3.12 7.19
N HIS A 177 5.23 2.00 7.49
CA HIS A 177 4.94 1.22 8.70
C HIS A 177 5.17 2.02 9.98
N ASP A 178 6.27 2.76 10.07
CA ASP A 178 6.62 3.54 11.25
C ASP A 178 5.75 4.79 11.39
N GLY A 179 5.42 5.46 10.28
CA GLY A 179 4.46 6.55 10.21
C GLY A 179 3.06 6.10 10.64
N THR A 180 2.61 4.95 10.15
CA THR A 180 1.33 4.36 10.56
C THR A 180 1.29 4.11 12.06
N ARG A 181 2.32 3.47 12.62
CA ARG A 181 2.41 3.20 14.06
C ARG A 181 2.46 4.49 14.88
N THR A 182 3.19 5.50 14.40
CA THR A 182 3.40 6.77 15.11
C THR A 182 2.16 7.65 15.08
N HIS A 183 1.49 7.74 13.93
CA HIS A 183 0.35 8.64 13.74
C HIS A 183 -1.00 7.97 13.97
N LEU A 184 -1.12 6.67 13.69
CA LEU A 184 -2.37 5.90 13.75
C LEU A 184 -2.36 4.75 14.76
N GLY A 185 -1.22 4.40 15.37
CA GLY A 185 -1.07 3.30 16.31
C GLY A 185 -1.48 3.63 17.77
N PRO A 186 -1.33 2.68 18.73
CA PRO A 186 -1.76 2.81 20.12
C PRO A 186 -1.10 3.95 20.90
N GLY A 187 0.06 4.41 20.48
CA GLY A 187 0.71 5.65 20.97
C GLY A 187 0.35 6.88 20.14
N GLY A 188 -0.36 6.71 19.04
CA GLY A 188 -0.93 7.72 18.17
C GLY A 188 -2.34 8.14 18.64
N PRO A 189 -3.12 8.78 17.75
CA PRO A 189 -4.50 9.15 18.08
C PRO A 189 -5.48 7.96 18.17
N PHE A 190 -5.04 6.70 17.91
CA PHE A 190 -5.91 5.53 17.87
C PHE A 190 -5.63 4.53 19.00
N PRO A 191 -6.66 3.96 19.64
CA PRO A 191 -6.55 2.82 20.55
C PRO A 191 -6.29 1.51 19.76
N GLU A 192 -5.77 0.48 20.48
CA GLU A 192 -5.40 -0.87 19.97
C GLU A 192 -6.50 -1.67 19.24
N THR A 193 -7.69 -1.13 19.05
CA THR A 193 -8.91 -1.88 18.68
C THR A 193 -9.11 -2.07 17.18
N ILE A 194 -8.16 -1.73 16.31
CA ILE A 194 -8.23 -2.13 14.90
C ILE A 194 -7.51 -3.48 14.71
N ARG A 195 -7.83 -4.47 15.52
CA ARG A 195 -7.66 -5.88 15.14
C ARG A 195 -8.85 -6.26 14.26
N ALA A 196 -8.55 -6.71 13.05
CA ALA A 196 -9.54 -7.31 12.17
C ALA A 196 -10.40 -8.30 12.97
N LYS A 197 -11.71 -8.07 13.03
CA LYS A 197 -12.64 -9.11 13.46
C LYS A 197 -12.52 -10.22 12.42
N GLU A 198 -11.90 -11.33 12.81
CA GLU A 198 -11.98 -12.56 12.03
C GLU A 198 -13.45 -12.85 11.72
N PRO A 199 -13.77 -13.20 10.46
CA PRO A 199 -15.13 -13.62 10.14
C PRO A 199 -15.45 -14.86 10.99
N ARG A 200 -16.53 -14.79 11.76
CA ARG A 200 -17.05 -15.95 12.50
C ARG A 200 -17.32 -17.05 11.46
N ARG A 201 -16.56 -18.14 11.57
CA ARG A 201 -16.93 -19.40 10.92
C ARG A 201 -18.29 -19.79 11.46
N THR A 202 -19.33 -19.65 10.66
CA THR A 202 -20.61 -20.31 10.87
C THR A 202 -20.38 -21.78 10.57
N GLY A 203 -20.61 -22.62 11.61
CA GLY A 203 -20.60 -24.09 11.52
C GLY A 203 -21.74 -24.63 10.66
#